data_f829d0e4d22016c5913c6954128dd38e
#
_entry.id   f829d0e4d22016c5913c6954128dd38e
#
_cell.length_a   1.000
_cell.length_b   1.000
_cell.length_c   1.000
_cell.angle_alpha   90.00
_cell.angle_beta   90.00
_cell.angle_gamma   90.00
#
_symmetry.space_group_name_H-M   'P 1'
#
loop_
_entity.id
_entity.type
_entity.pdbx_description
1 polymer ?
#
loop_
_entity_poly.entity_id
_entity_poly.type
_entity_poly.pdbx_seq_one_letter_code
_entity_poly.pdbx_strand_id
1 'polypeptide(L)'
;SADFLRRLRAWYARRGIEVECVQTDNGFEFTNRFSNSKRDLPTLFEKTATELGIRHKLIRPYTPRHNGKVERSHREDQKRFYSCHSFYSLNDFAKQLAVHNRRANNLPMRPLRWLSANEFAVQYV
;
A
#
# COMPACT_ATOMS: atom_id res chain seq x y z
N SER A 1 0.85 4.48 -9.95
CA SER A 1 1.33 3.33 -9.14
C SER A 1 2.86 3.26 -9.07
N ALA A 2 3.57 3.45 -10.20
CA ALA A 2 5.05 3.45 -10.18
C ALA A 2 5.63 4.57 -9.32
N ASP A 3 5.09 5.78 -9.42
CA ASP A 3 5.47 6.91 -8.57
C ASP A 3 5.17 6.64 -7.10
N PHE A 4 4.03 6.03 -6.81
CA PHE A 4 3.67 5.63 -5.46
C PHE A 4 4.70 4.65 -4.88
N LEU A 5 5.16 3.68 -5.67
CA LEU A 5 6.17 2.71 -5.23
C LEU A 5 7.49 3.39 -4.86
N ARG A 6 7.93 4.36 -5.65
CA ARG A 6 9.13 5.15 -5.36
C ARG A 6 9.00 5.94 -4.06
N ARG A 7 7.86 6.59 -3.87
CA ARG A 7 7.58 7.37 -2.66
C ARG A 7 7.46 6.47 -1.43
N LEU A 8 6.84 5.31 -1.58
CA LEU A 8 6.72 4.31 -0.52
C LEU A 8 8.09 3.84 -0.05
N ARG A 9 8.97 3.49 -0.99
CA ARG A 9 10.33 3.06 -0.67
C ARG A 9 11.10 4.15 0.07
N ALA A 10 11.02 5.40 -0.41
CA ALA A 10 11.68 6.53 0.23
C ALA A 10 11.13 6.79 1.64
N TRP A 11 9.84 6.66 1.82
CA TRP A 11 9.18 6.83 3.11
C TRP A 11 9.67 5.80 4.14
N TYR A 12 9.77 4.54 3.77
CA TYR A 12 10.30 3.50 4.65
C TYR A 12 11.81 3.65 4.87
N ALA A 13 12.57 4.01 3.84
CA ALA A 13 14.02 4.20 3.96
C ALA A 13 14.37 5.29 4.98
N ARG A 14 13.61 6.38 5.03
CA ARG A 14 13.80 7.43 6.05
C ARG A 14 13.57 6.94 7.47
N ARG A 15 12.90 5.81 7.64
CA ARG A 15 12.61 5.18 8.94
C ARG A 15 13.52 3.98 9.22
N GLY A 16 14.54 3.77 8.40
CA GLY A 16 15.48 2.66 8.55
C GLY A 16 14.90 1.31 8.15
N ILE A 17 13.81 1.29 7.37
CA ILE A 17 13.16 0.05 6.92
C ILE A 17 13.39 -0.12 5.42
N GLU A 18 13.91 -1.28 5.04
CA GLU A 18 14.09 -1.66 3.64
C GLU A 18 12.89 -2.44 3.14
N VAL A 19 12.32 -2.01 2.01
CA VAL A 19 11.21 -2.72 1.35
C VAL A 19 11.81 -3.77 0.41
N GLU A 20 11.61 -5.04 0.74
CA GLU A 20 12.16 -6.15 -0.05
C GLU A 20 11.19 -6.67 -1.11
N CYS A 21 9.90 -6.61 -0.83
CA CYS A 21 8.88 -7.20 -1.69
C CYS A 21 7.60 -6.38 -1.64
N VAL A 22 6.93 -6.28 -2.79
CA VAL A 22 5.59 -5.71 -2.90
C VAL A 22 4.66 -6.73 -3.53
N GLN A 23 3.46 -6.89 -2.98
CA GLN A 23 2.44 -7.76 -3.52
C GLN A 23 1.30 -6.93 -4.12
N THR A 24 0.89 -7.26 -5.33
CA THR A 24 -0.22 -6.62 -6.02
C THR A 24 -1.20 -7.65 -6.54
N ASP A 25 -2.39 -7.19 -6.94
CA ASP A 25 -3.32 -8.00 -7.73
C ASP A 25 -2.83 -8.12 -9.18
N ASN A 26 -3.64 -8.71 -10.05
CA ASN A 26 -3.30 -8.93 -11.46
C ASN A 26 -3.81 -7.82 -12.38
N GLY A 27 -4.05 -6.61 -11.85
CA GLY A 27 -4.46 -5.45 -12.63
C GLY A 27 -3.46 -5.08 -13.73
N PHE A 28 -3.94 -4.53 -14.83
CA PHE A 28 -3.10 -4.19 -15.99
C PHE A 28 -2.04 -3.12 -15.69
N GLU A 29 -2.22 -2.34 -14.65
CA GLU A 29 -1.21 -1.36 -14.21
C GLU A 29 0.01 -2.03 -13.58
N PHE A 30 -0.14 -3.24 -13.03
CA PHE A 30 0.90 -3.97 -12.33
C PHE A 30 1.54 -5.07 -13.16
N THR A 31 0.81 -5.68 -14.09
CA THR A 31 1.28 -6.83 -14.86
C THR A 31 0.53 -6.96 -16.18
N ASN A 32 1.19 -7.54 -17.18
CA ASN A 32 0.59 -7.90 -18.46
C ASN A 32 0.14 -9.36 -18.51
N ARG A 33 0.11 -10.07 -17.39
CA ARG A 33 -0.22 -11.51 -17.31
C ARG A 33 -1.51 -11.88 -18.06
N PHE A 34 -2.55 -11.05 -17.95
CA PHE A 34 -3.85 -11.28 -18.59
C PHE A 34 -4.14 -10.31 -19.72
N SER A 35 -3.16 -9.58 -20.20
CA SER A 35 -3.34 -8.65 -21.32
C SER A 35 -3.52 -9.40 -22.62
N ASN A 36 -4.46 -8.94 -23.46
CA ASN A 36 -4.63 -9.43 -24.83
C ASN A 36 -3.53 -8.92 -25.78
N SER A 37 -2.69 -8.03 -25.30
CA SER A 37 -1.54 -7.53 -26.06
C SER A 37 -0.45 -8.60 -26.15
N LYS A 38 0.02 -8.88 -27.38
CA LYS A 38 1.13 -9.79 -27.62
C LYS A 38 2.50 -9.20 -27.28
N ARG A 39 2.53 -8.04 -26.64
CA ARG A 39 3.78 -7.38 -26.25
C ARG A 39 4.25 -7.93 -24.90
N ASP A 40 5.38 -8.64 -24.93
CA ASP A 40 6.05 -9.14 -23.71
C ASP A 40 6.84 -8.02 -22.99
N LEU A 41 6.31 -6.80 -23.03
CA LEU A 41 6.95 -5.66 -22.34
C LEU A 41 6.48 -5.60 -20.89
N PRO A 42 7.40 -5.44 -19.93
CA PRO A 42 7.01 -5.24 -18.55
C PRO A 42 6.24 -3.92 -18.39
N THR A 43 5.32 -3.88 -17.43
CA THR A 43 4.60 -2.64 -17.09
C THR A 43 5.58 -1.63 -16.49
N LEU A 44 5.17 -0.36 -16.44
CA LEU A 44 5.97 0.68 -15.77
C LEU A 44 6.20 0.33 -14.30
N PHE A 45 5.19 -0.25 -13.64
CA PHE A 45 5.31 -0.71 -12.26
C PHE A 45 6.39 -1.80 -12.11
N GLU A 46 6.38 -2.81 -12.97
CA GLU A 46 7.37 -3.89 -12.95
C GLU A 46 8.79 -3.36 -13.19
N LYS A 47 8.96 -2.45 -14.17
CA LYS A 47 10.26 -1.80 -14.42
C LYS A 47 10.73 -1.04 -13.21
N THR A 48 9.86 -0.26 -12.58
CA THR A 48 10.20 0.53 -11.40
C THR A 48 10.60 -0.36 -10.23
N ALA A 49 9.87 -1.45 -9.99
CA ALA A 49 10.21 -2.40 -8.94
C ALA A 49 11.60 -3.01 -9.17
N THR A 50 11.92 -3.39 -10.40
CA THR A 50 13.24 -3.92 -10.76
C THR A 50 14.35 -2.89 -10.55
N GLU A 51 14.15 -1.65 -10.96
CA GLU A 51 15.10 -0.55 -10.76
C GLU A 51 15.38 -0.29 -9.28
N LEU A 52 14.35 -0.41 -8.44
CA LEU A 52 14.47 -0.19 -6.99
C LEU A 52 14.98 -1.41 -6.23
N GLY A 53 15.17 -2.54 -6.91
CA GLY A 53 15.58 -3.78 -6.27
C GLY A 53 14.48 -4.42 -5.40
N ILE A 54 13.22 -4.10 -5.66
CA ILE A 54 12.07 -4.62 -4.93
C ILE A 54 11.48 -5.80 -5.70
N ARG A 55 11.29 -6.93 -5.01
CA ARG A 55 10.63 -8.09 -5.60
C ARG A 55 9.13 -7.84 -5.75
N HIS A 56 8.60 -8.05 -6.94
CA HIS A 56 7.17 -7.91 -7.22
C HIS A 56 6.50 -9.30 -7.18
N LYS A 57 5.55 -9.46 -6.27
CA LYS A 57 4.77 -10.70 -6.10
C LYS A 57 3.33 -10.45 -6.52
N LEU A 58 2.81 -11.32 -7.37
CA LEU A 58 1.40 -11.29 -7.77
C LEU A 58 0.59 -12.27 -6.91
N ILE A 59 -0.66 -11.93 -6.61
CA ILE A 59 -1.59 -12.89 -6.01
C ILE A 59 -1.94 -13.97 -7.03
N ARG A 60 -2.38 -15.14 -6.53
CA ARG A 60 -2.87 -16.19 -7.43
C ARG A 60 -4.10 -15.71 -8.20
N PRO A 61 -4.24 -16.07 -9.49
CA PRO A 61 -5.45 -15.75 -10.25
C PRO A 61 -6.70 -16.26 -9.53
N TYR A 62 -7.76 -15.45 -9.56
CA TYR A 62 -9.05 -15.78 -8.96
C TYR A 62 -9.00 -16.14 -7.47
N THR A 63 -8.02 -15.61 -6.74
CA THR A 63 -7.88 -15.83 -5.28
C THR A 63 -7.94 -14.49 -4.53
N PRO A 64 -9.14 -13.88 -4.39
CA PRO A 64 -9.28 -12.55 -3.75
C PRO A 64 -8.77 -12.50 -2.31
N ARG A 65 -8.84 -13.62 -1.59
CA ARG A 65 -8.39 -13.72 -0.18
C ARG A 65 -6.93 -13.31 0.03
N HIS A 66 -6.09 -13.42 -1.01
CA HIS A 66 -4.69 -13.01 -0.93
C HIS A 66 -4.52 -11.49 -0.79
N ASN A 67 -5.55 -10.73 -1.13
CA ASN A 67 -5.57 -9.26 -1.00
C ASN A 67 -6.48 -8.76 0.13
N GLY A 68 -6.95 -9.67 0.98
CA GLY A 68 -7.94 -9.38 2.02
C GLY A 68 -7.52 -8.32 3.03
N LYS A 69 -6.24 -8.23 3.36
CA LYS A 69 -5.73 -7.22 4.29
C LYS A 69 -5.88 -5.80 3.73
N VAL A 70 -5.59 -5.62 2.44
CA VAL A 70 -5.74 -4.33 1.75
C VAL A 70 -7.22 -3.96 1.65
N GLU A 71 -8.07 -4.90 1.25
CA GLU A 71 -9.51 -4.69 1.16
C GLU A 71 -10.12 -4.31 2.52
N ARG A 72 -9.68 -4.97 3.58
CA ARG A 72 -10.12 -4.63 4.94
C ARG A 72 -9.66 -3.23 5.34
N SER A 73 -8.45 -2.84 5.01
CA SER A 73 -7.94 -1.49 5.24
C SER A 73 -8.80 -0.44 4.55
N HIS A 74 -9.15 -0.66 3.28
CA HIS A 74 -10.03 0.24 2.54
C HIS A 74 -11.41 0.34 3.16
N ARG A 75 -11.96 -0.76 3.65
CA ARG A 75 -13.27 -0.79 4.33
C ARG A 75 -13.23 0.01 5.64
N GLU A 76 -12.19 -0.15 6.43
CA GLU A 76 -12.02 0.60 7.68
C GLU A 76 -11.86 2.10 7.41
N ASP A 77 -11.11 2.48 6.39
CA ASP A 77 -10.95 3.88 5.99
C ASP A 77 -12.30 4.47 5.53
N GLN A 78 -13.07 3.72 4.74
CA GLN A 78 -14.39 4.16 4.31
C GLN A 78 -15.31 4.38 5.51
N LYS A 79 -15.33 3.45 6.46
CA LYS A 79 -16.20 3.49 7.62
C LYS A 79 -15.81 4.58 8.61
N ARG A 80 -14.52 4.75 8.88
CA ARG A 80 -14.02 5.61 9.96
C ARG A 80 -13.62 7.00 9.50
N PHE A 81 -13.35 7.17 8.23
CA PHE A 81 -12.86 8.44 7.69
C PHE A 81 -13.78 9.00 6.61
N TYR A 82 -13.91 8.35 5.46
CA TYR A 82 -14.63 8.92 4.32
C TYR A 82 -16.11 9.15 4.59
N SER A 83 -16.78 8.26 5.31
CA SER A 83 -18.21 8.40 5.62
C SER A 83 -18.51 9.37 6.76
N CYS A 84 -17.52 9.73 7.57
CA CYS A 84 -17.68 10.56 8.77
C CYS A 84 -17.19 11.99 8.60
N HIS A 85 -16.54 12.32 7.48
CA HIS A 85 -15.91 13.62 7.27
C HIS A 85 -16.42 14.29 6.00
N SER A 86 -16.51 15.62 6.04
CA SER A 86 -16.76 16.45 4.86
C SER A 86 -15.51 17.22 4.50
N PHE A 87 -15.26 17.39 3.21
CA PHE A 87 -14.03 18.03 2.71
C PHE A 87 -14.40 19.26 1.89
N TYR A 88 -13.77 20.39 2.20
CA TYR A 88 -14.03 21.67 1.51
C TYR A 88 -13.10 21.89 0.32
N SER A 89 -11.95 21.25 0.31
CA SER A 89 -10.94 21.37 -0.74
C SER A 89 -9.99 20.18 -0.71
N LEU A 90 -9.15 20.05 -1.75
CA LEU A 90 -8.12 19.03 -1.77
C LEU A 90 -7.10 19.22 -0.63
N ASN A 91 -6.76 20.45 -0.29
CA ASN A 91 -5.87 20.75 0.83
C ASN A 91 -6.49 20.35 2.17
N ASP A 92 -7.79 20.62 2.37
CA ASP A 92 -8.50 20.21 3.57
C ASP A 92 -8.55 18.68 3.67
N PHE A 93 -8.86 17.99 2.58
CA PHE A 93 -8.82 16.53 2.51
C PHE A 93 -7.45 15.97 2.92
N ALA A 94 -6.37 16.52 2.35
CA ALA A 94 -5.01 16.08 2.65
C ALA A 94 -4.65 16.25 4.13
N LYS A 95 -5.04 17.36 4.74
CA LYS A 95 -4.81 17.63 6.17
C LYS A 95 -5.57 16.66 7.06
N GLN A 96 -6.86 16.44 6.76
CA GLN A 96 -7.69 15.50 7.54
C GLN A 96 -7.20 14.07 7.39
N LEU A 97 -6.79 13.66 6.19
CA LEU A 97 -6.24 12.34 5.93
C LEU A 97 -4.93 12.12 6.71
N ALA A 98 -4.05 13.12 6.74
CA ALA A 98 -2.79 13.02 7.50
C ALA A 98 -3.05 12.82 9.00
N VAL A 99 -4.01 13.52 9.57
CA VAL A 99 -4.42 13.35 10.99
C VAL A 99 -4.99 11.94 11.21
N HIS A 100 -5.87 11.49 10.32
CA HIS A 100 -6.47 10.15 10.40
C HIS A 100 -5.39 9.06 10.35
N ASN A 101 -4.46 9.13 9.42
CA ASN A 101 -3.40 8.14 9.27
C ASN A 101 -2.47 8.12 10.48
N ARG A 102 -2.12 9.29 11.02
CA ARG A 102 -1.31 9.38 12.23
C ARG A 102 -1.99 8.70 13.41
N ARG A 103 -3.28 8.97 13.60
CA ARG A 103 -4.07 8.35 14.65
C ARG A 103 -4.16 6.84 14.46
N ALA A 104 -4.49 6.37 13.25
CA ALA A 104 -4.60 4.95 12.94
C ALA A 104 -3.29 4.20 13.19
N ASN A 105 -2.15 4.80 12.82
CA ASN A 105 -0.83 4.20 13.02
C ASN A 105 -0.37 4.16 14.48
N ASN A 106 -1.04 4.88 15.38
CA ASN A 106 -0.75 4.90 16.81
C ASN A 106 -1.78 4.14 17.65
N LEU A 107 -2.81 3.54 17.03
CA LEU A 107 -3.80 2.74 17.75
C LEU A 107 -3.31 1.30 17.96
N PRO A 108 -3.51 0.71 19.15
CA PRO A 108 -3.19 -0.69 19.39
C PRO A 108 -4.00 -1.62 18.48
N MET A 109 -3.36 -2.65 17.95
CA MET A 109 -3.98 -3.63 17.07
C MET A 109 -3.81 -5.04 17.63
N ARG A 110 -4.91 -5.80 17.70
CA ARG A 110 -4.88 -7.17 18.20
C ARG A 110 -3.90 -8.07 17.43
N PRO A 111 -3.88 -8.07 16.08
CA PRO A 111 -2.92 -8.89 15.32
C PRO A 111 -1.45 -8.57 15.58
N LEU A 112 -1.14 -7.39 16.10
CA LEU A 112 0.20 -6.93 16.45
C LEU A 112 0.48 -7.03 17.96
N ARG A 113 -0.18 -7.93 18.66
CA ARG A 113 -0.08 -8.11 20.13
C ARG A 113 -0.39 -6.83 20.90
N TRP A 114 -1.40 -6.09 20.42
CA TRP A 114 -1.85 -4.82 20.99
C TRP A 114 -0.83 -3.67 20.87
N LEU A 115 0.20 -3.83 20.05
CA LEU A 115 1.06 -2.74 19.64
C LEU A 115 0.39 -1.93 18.52
N SER A 116 0.71 -0.65 18.44
CA SER A 116 0.34 0.14 17.27
C SER A 116 1.23 -0.23 16.08
N ALA A 117 0.81 0.17 14.86
CA ALA A 117 1.63 -0.06 13.67
C ALA A 117 3.01 0.59 13.81
N ASN A 118 3.09 1.80 14.38
CA ASN A 118 4.36 2.50 14.60
C ASN A 118 5.25 1.77 15.60
N GLU A 119 4.68 1.28 16.70
CA GLU A 119 5.43 0.51 17.70
C GLU A 119 5.95 -0.81 17.14
N PHE A 120 5.13 -1.49 16.34
CA PHE A 120 5.53 -2.73 15.69
C PHE A 120 6.66 -2.50 14.68
N ALA A 121 6.58 -1.42 13.88
CA ALA A 121 7.60 -1.08 12.88
C ALA A 121 8.98 -0.83 13.48
N VAL A 122 9.05 -0.28 14.69
CA VAL A 122 10.32 -0.03 15.40
C VAL A 122 11.14 -1.31 15.58
N GLN A 123 10.51 -2.48 15.67
CA GLN A 123 11.20 -3.76 15.82
C GLN A 123 12.03 -4.16 14.59
N TYR A 124 11.84 -3.51 13.46
CA TYR A 124 12.56 -3.79 12.20
C TYR A 124 13.65 -2.77 11.87
N VAL A 125 13.92 -1.86 12.78
CA VAL A 125 14.95 -0.83 12.63
C VAL A 125 16.27 -1.27 13.23
#